data_f5c4d1bfe07ecf14ba2d1bf080ad981b
#
_entry.id   f5c4d1bfe07ecf14ba2d1bf080ad981b
#
_cell.length_a   1.000
_cell.length_b   1.000
_cell.length_c   1.000
_cell.angle_alpha   90.00
_cell.angle_beta   90.00
_cell.angle_gamma   90.00
#
_symmetry.space_group_name_H-M   'P 1'
#
loop_
_entity.id
_entity.type
_entity.pdbx_description
1 polymer ?
#
loop_
_entity_poly.entity_id
_entity_poly.type
_entity_poly.pdbx_seq_one_letter_code
_entity_poly.pdbx_strand_id
1 'polypeptide(L)'
;MTGAAAAPAALAGLLASRPAREPLLDGIDVVAPDWTRFQPLFEAWRAQLFADTWTVNEPVVTDAGRERLPALREQYPTYRLCRVALRGDALAGWSWGMQTRPGLFFMVNSAVVAAERRRGLYSALARRLMQQAAEAGFQQVQSVHNVANNAIIIAKLKLGFMVTGLEQSDTFGSLVQLSWYPHPQRRALAETRAGQRRPAGDIRRLLGIDGGSE
;
A
#
# COMPACT_ATOMS: atom_id res chain seq x y z
N MET A 1 -7.70 5.07 -27.59
CA MET A 1 -6.50 4.37 -28.11
C MET A 1 -5.16 5.03 -27.68
N THR A 2 -5.12 5.82 -26.62
CA THR A 2 -3.92 6.62 -26.20
C THR A 2 -3.06 5.97 -25.10
N GLY A 3 -3.51 4.88 -24.47
CA GLY A 3 -2.79 4.31 -23.33
C GLY A 3 -1.59 3.39 -23.65
N ALA A 4 -1.59 2.72 -24.80
CA ALA A 4 -0.55 1.72 -25.09
C ALA A 4 0.83 2.32 -25.40
N ALA A 5 0.87 3.54 -25.96
CA ALA A 5 2.13 4.23 -26.25
C ALA A 5 2.68 5.04 -25.05
N ALA A 6 1.83 5.41 -24.09
CA ALA A 6 2.22 6.22 -22.94
C ALA A 6 3.02 5.41 -21.89
N ALA A 7 2.73 4.13 -21.73
CA ALA A 7 3.37 3.28 -20.73
C ALA A 7 4.88 3.08 -20.97
N PRO A 8 5.35 2.73 -22.18
CA PRO A 8 6.80 2.66 -22.46
C PRO A 8 7.51 3.99 -22.30
N ALA A 9 6.88 5.11 -22.71
CA ALA A 9 7.49 6.44 -22.57
C ALA A 9 7.66 6.86 -21.10
N ALA A 10 6.68 6.58 -20.24
CA ALA A 10 6.75 6.88 -18.82
C ALA A 10 7.85 6.06 -18.12
N LEU A 11 8.02 4.79 -18.49
CA LEU A 11 9.10 3.94 -17.99
C LEU A 11 10.47 4.43 -18.47
N ALA A 12 10.60 4.79 -19.75
CA ALA A 12 11.82 5.36 -20.31
C ALA A 12 12.20 6.68 -19.60
N GLY A 13 11.23 7.54 -19.30
CA GLY A 13 11.43 8.77 -18.55
C GLY A 13 11.97 8.51 -17.13
N LEU A 14 11.44 7.51 -16.44
CA LEU A 14 11.94 7.10 -15.14
C LEU A 14 13.40 6.59 -15.25
N LEU A 15 13.69 5.71 -16.21
CA LEU A 15 15.01 5.12 -16.40
C LEU A 15 16.06 6.14 -16.86
N ALA A 16 15.68 7.15 -17.61
CA ALA A 16 16.58 8.23 -18.07
C ALA A 16 17.24 8.99 -16.91
N SER A 17 16.59 9.02 -15.74
CA SER A 17 17.16 9.60 -14.51
C SER A 17 18.23 8.73 -13.84
N ARG A 18 18.50 7.52 -14.37
CA ARG A 18 19.45 6.54 -13.83
C ARG A 18 19.26 6.32 -12.31
N PRO A 19 18.06 5.94 -11.85
CA PRO A 19 17.81 5.75 -10.42
C PRO A 19 18.70 4.63 -9.89
N ALA A 20 19.17 4.78 -8.63
CA ALA A 20 19.88 3.73 -7.94
C ALA A 20 18.99 2.47 -7.87
N ARG A 21 19.57 1.33 -8.21
CA ARG A 21 18.92 0.02 -8.19
C ARG A 21 19.38 -0.78 -6.98
N GLU A 22 18.45 -1.38 -6.30
CA GLU A 22 18.71 -2.27 -5.17
C GLU A 22 18.14 -3.66 -5.50
N PRO A 23 18.90 -4.74 -5.27
CA PRO A 23 18.37 -6.09 -5.43
C PRO A 23 17.13 -6.31 -4.56
N LEU A 24 16.06 -6.88 -5.13
CA LEU A 24 14.81 -7.17 -4.43
C LEU A 24 14.51 -8.66 -4.42
N LEU A 25 14.63 -9.31 -5.56
CA LEU A 25 14.35 -10.72 -5.79
C LEU A 25 15.24 -11.19 -6.95
N ASP A 26 15.34 -12.52 -7.15
CA ASP A 26 16.18 -13.10 -8.20
C ASP A 26 15.93 -12.46 -9.58
N GLY A 27 16.96 -11.77 -10.11
CA GLY A 27 16.91 -11.02 -11.36
C GLY A 27 15.96 -9.82 -11.39
N ILE A 28 15.49 -9.36 -10.24
CA ILE A 28 14.63 -8.16 -10.12
C ILE A 28 15.27 -7.17 -9.16
N ASP A 29 15.45 -5.95 -9.65
CA ASP A 29 15.86 -4.80 -8.86
C ASP A 29 14.65 -3.94 -8.49
N VAL A 30 14.79 -3.14 -7.43
CA VAL A 30 13.85 -2.10 -7.06
C VAL A 30 14.51 -0.73 -7.14
N VAL A 31 13.76 0.24 -7.63
CA VAL A 31 14.12 1.66 -7.61
C VAL A 31 13.12 2.44 -6.80
N ALA A 32 13.54 3.58 -6.26
CA ALA A 32 12.79 4.42 -5.34
C ALA A 32 12.56 5.82 -5.94
N PRO A 33 11.72 5.97 -6.97
CA PRO A 33 11.43 7.28 -7.53
C PRO A 33 10.66 8.15 -6.53
N ASP A 34 10.84 9.46 -6.63
CA ASP A 34 9.93 10.42 -6.06
C ASP A 34 8.53 10.35 -6.73
N TRP A 35 7.55 11.03 -6.12
CA TRP A 35 6.18 10.99 -6.64
C TRP A 35 6.07 11.57 -8.06
N THR A 36 6.78 12.63 -8.36
CA THR A 36 6.72 13.32 -9.66
C THR A 36 7.14 12.39 -10.81
N ARG A 37 8.14 11.54 -10.57
CA ARG A 37 8.60 10.55 -11.54
C ARG A 37 7.78 9.27 -11.55
N PHE A 38 7.21 8.88 -10.40
CA PHE A 38 6.38 7.69 -10.29
C PHE A 38 4.97 7.88 -10.86
N GLN A 39 4.36 9.05 -10.64
CA GLN A 39 2.96 9.30 -11.02
C GLN A 39 2.68 9.04 -12.52
N PRO A 40 3.48 9.53 -13.49
CA PRO A 40 3.23 9.24 -14.91
C PRO A 40 3.28 7.75 -15.24
N LEU A 41 4.20 7.00 -14.64
CA LEU A 41 4.29 5.56 -14.79
C LEU A 41 3.05 4.88 -14.23
N PHE A 42 2.64 5.24 -13.02
CA PHE A 42 1.46 4.69 -12.36
C PHE A 42 0.19 4.93 -13.19
N GLU A 43 -0.04 6.14 -13.66
CA GLU A 43 -1.21 6.49 -14.46
C GLU A 43 -1.25 5.73 -15.79
N ALA A 44 -0.12 5.64 -16.49
CA ALA A 44 -0.02 4.96 -17.76
C ALA A 44 -0.25 3.45 -17.69
N TRP A 45 0.18 2.79 -16.60
CA TRP A 45 0.06 1.35 -16.43
C TRP A 45 -1.19 0.92 -15.64
N ARG A 46 -1.75 1.79 -14.80
CA ARG A 46 -2.91 1.47 -13.97
C ARG A 46 -4.08 0.94 -14.78
N ALA A 47 -4.43 1.62 -15.87
CA ALA A 47 -5.56 1.24 -16.71
C ALA A 47 -5.40 -0.16 -17.31
N GLN A 48 -4.16 -0.58 -17.64
CA GLN A 48 -3.88 -1.90 -18.21
C GLN A 48 -3.91 -3.00 -17.15
N LEU A 49 -3.34 -2.76 -15.97
CA LEU A 49 -3.20 -3.77 -14.92
C LEU A 49 -4.45 -3.97 -14.07
N PHE A 50 -5.38 -3.01 -14.11
CA PHE A 50 -6.64 -3.04 -13.37
C PHE A 50 -7.86 -2.92 -14.30
N ALA A 51 -7.74 -3.35 -15.57
CA ALA A 51 -8.81 -3.27 -16.57
C ALA A 51 -10.09 -4.01 -16.14
N ASP A 52 -9.94 -5.11 -15.40
CA ASP A 52 -11.06 -5.95 -14.95
C ASP A 52 -11.65 -5.49 -13.60
N THR A 53 -11.23 -4.36 -13.07
CA THR A 53 -11.71 -3.88 -11.79
C THR A 53 -12.93 -2.99 -11.98
N TRP A 54 -14.05 -3.40 -11.40
CA TRP A 54 -15.26 -2.59 -11.36
C TRP A 54 -15.08 -1.45 -10.36
N THR A 55 -14.50 -0.36 -10.85
CA THR A 55 -14.29 0.85 -10.05
C THR A 55 -14.94 2.05 -10.73
N VAL A 56 -15.47 2.96 -9.94
CA VAL A 56 -15.86 4.27 -10.42
C VAL A 56 -14.57 5.05 -10.72
N ASN A 57 -14.23 5.21 -12.00
CA ASN A 57 -12.98 5.83 -12.41
C ASN A 57 -12.98 7.35 -12.21
N GLU A 58 -14.15 7.97 -12.20
CA GLU A 58 -14.32 9.39 -11.94
C GLU A 58 -15.22 9.60 -10.73
N PRO A 59 -14.82 10.44 -9.77
CA PRO A 59 -15.65 10.75 -8.63
C PRO A 59 -16.94 11.46 -9.11
N VAL A 60 -18.09 11.04 -8.59
CA VAL A 60 -19.36 11.73 -8.78
C VAL A 60 -19.35 12.96 -7.86
N VAL A 61 -18.98 14.10 -8.41
CA VAL A 61 -18.88 15.37 -7.69
C VAL A 61 -19.60 16.48 -8.46
N THR A 62 -20.04 17.50 -7.75
CA THR A 62 -20.53 18.72 -8.38
C THR A 62 -19.42 19.42 -9.15
N ASP A 63 -19.77 20.27 -10.15
CA ASP A 63 -18.78 21.02 -10.91
C ASP A 63 -17.92 21.90 -9.99
N ALA A 64 -18.52 22.60 -9.03
CA ALA A 64 -17.81 23.37 -8.03
C ALA A 64 -16.89 22.50 -7.14
N GLY A 65 -17.27 21.27 -6.85
CA GLY A 65 -16.43 20.29 -6.14
C GLY A 65 -15.23 19.86 -7.00
N ARG A 66 -15.45 19.62 -8.29
CA ARG A 66 -14.41 19.25 -9.25
C ARG A 66 -13.33 20.33 -9.38
N GLU A 67 -13.71 21.58 -9.43
CA GLU A 67 -12.79 22.73 -9.49
C GLU A 67 -11.94 22.87 -8.21
N ARG A 68 -12.48 22.53 -7.04
CA ARG A 68 -11.81 22.66 -5.74
C ARG A 68 -10.92 21.48 -5.37
N LEU A 69 -11.17 20.27 -5.91
CA LEU A 69 -10.43 19.07 -5.57
C LEU A 69 -8.90 19.18 -5.72
N PRO A 70 -8.33 19.79 -6.77
CA PRO A 70 -6.88 19.97 -6.88
C PRO A 70 -6.30 20.76 -5.72
N ALA A 71 -6.89 21.92 -5.38
CA ALA A 71 -6.43 22.77 -4.28
C ALA A 71 -6.50 22.07 -2.93
N LEU A 72 -7.55 21.26 -2.68
CA LEU A 72 -7.64 20.44 -1.48
C LEU A 72 -6.53 19.39 -1.40
N ARG A 73 -6.13 18.81 -2.52
CA ARG A 73 -5.01 17.84 -2.57
C ARG A 73 -3.65 18.48 -2.31
N GLU A 74 -3.46 19.72 -2.74
CA GLU A 74 -2.20 20.47 -2.56
C GLU A 74 -2.01 20.98 -1.14
N GLN A 75 -3.09 21.22 -0.37
CA GLN A 75 -3.03 21.72 1.00
C GLN A 75 -2.36 20.77 2.00
N TYR A 76 -2.24 19.49 1.67
CA TYR A 76 -1.65 18.49 2.56
C TYR A 76 -0.45 17.82 1.89
N PRO A 77 0.78 18.36 2.07
CA PRO A 77 1.98 17.67 1.64
C PRO A 77 2.04 16.31 2.34
N THR A 78 1.96 15.24 1.58
CA THR A 78 1.83 13.90 2.10
C THR A 78 3.14 13.16 1.92
N TYR A 79 3.70 12.60 3.00
CA TYR A 79 4.82 11.69 2.91
C TYR A 79 4.45 10.50 2.01
N ARG A 80 5.23 10.23 0.99
CA ARG A 80 5.01 9.14 0.04
C ARG A 80 6.23 8.26 -0.11
N LEU A 81 6.00 6.95 -0.23
CA LEU A 81 7.00 5.99 -0.64
C LEU A 81 6.53 5.32 -1.93
N CYS A 82 7.36 5.37 -2.96
CA CYS A 82 7.12 4.70 -4.24
C CYS A 82 8.25 3.70 -4.50
N ARG A 83 7.90 2.49 -4.91
CA ARG A 83 8.84 1.43 -5.27
C ARG A 83 8.43 0.84 -6.60
N VAL A 84 9.36 0.82 -7.54
CA VAL A 84 9.18 0.24 -8.87
C VAL A 84 10.15 -0.92 -9.00
N ALA A 85 9.63 -2.10 -9.29
CA ALA A 85 10.40 -3.31 -9.54
C ALA A 85 10.67 -3.45 -11.03
N LEU A 86 11.90 -3.75 -11.39
CA LEU A 86 12.40 -3.86 -12.76
C LEU A 86 13.10 -5.21 -12.95
N ARG A 87 12.84 -5.86 -14.07
CA ARG A 87 13.69 -6.96 -14.59
C ARG A 87 14.49 -6.41 -15.75
N GLY A 88 15.78 -6.15 -15.54
CA GLY A 88 16.54 -5.30 -16.46
C GLY A 88 15.88 -3.93 -16.57
N ASP A 89 15.49 -3.51 -17.77
CA ASP A 89 14.77 -2.26 -18.01
C ASP A 89 13.25 -2.44 -18.19
N ALA A 90 12.75 -3.68 -18.01
CA ALA A 90 11.32 -3.96 -18.12
C ALA A 90 10.62 -3.80 -16.76
N LEU A 91 9.42 -3.20 -16.77
CA LEU A 91 8.58 -3.10 -15.58
C LEU A 91 8.14 -4.50 -15.12
N ALA A 92 8.42 -4.83 -13.86
CA ALA A 92 7.96 -6.05 -13.20
C ALA A 92 6.78 -5.78 -12.26
N GLY A 93 6.72 -4.62 -11.64
CA GLY A 93 5.64 -4.22 -10.75
C GLY A 93 5.93 -2.96 -9.98
N TRP A 94 5.04 -2.59 -9.09
CA TRP A 94 5.24 -1.48 -8.14
C TRP A 94 4.50 -1.72 -6.83
N SER A 95 4.86 -0.93 -5.84
CA SER A 95 4.09 -0.71 -4.61
C SER A 95 4.30 0.73 -4.15
N TRP A 96 3.22 1.40 -3.76
CA TRP A 96 3.31 2.73 -3.19
C TRP A 96 2.30 2.96 -2.10
N GLY A 97 2.60 3.93 -1.26
CA GLY A 97 1.76 4.33 -0.16
C GLY A 97 2.08 5.74 0.30
N MET A 98 1.26 6.23 1.22
CA MET A 98 1.37 7.58 1.75
C MET A 98 0.92 7.65 3.20
N GLN A 99 1.35 8.69 3.89
CA GLN A 99 0.79 9.07 5.17
C GLN A 99 -0.65 9.57 5.00
N THR A 100 -1.58 9.07 5.81
CA THR A 100 -2.97 9.56 5.83
C THR A 100 -3.30 10.29 7.13
N ARG A 101 -2.59 9.96 8.21
CA ARG A 101 -2.65 10.64 9.51
C ARG A 101 -1.33 10.41 10.26
N PRO A 102 -1.03 11.18 11.32
CA PRO A 102 0.19 10.99 12.12
C PRO A 102 0.35 9.53 12.55
N GLY A 103 1.54 8.95 12.27
CA GLY A 103 1.89 7.58 12.64
C GLY A 103 1.24 6.47 11.81
N LEU A 104 0.38 6.78 10.82
CA LEU A 104 -0.25 5.80 9.94
C LEU A 104 0.22 5.96 8.49
N PHE A 105 0.81 4.91 7.97
CA PHE A 105 1.16 4.76 6.56
C PHE A 105 0.12 3.88 5.85
N PHE A 106 -0.49 4.39 4.79
CA PHE A 106 -1.48 3.69 4.00
C PHE A 106 -0.88 3.19 2.69
N MET A 107 -0.88 1.87 2.48
CA MET A 107 -0.48 1.26 1.22
C MET A 107 -1.62 1.42 0.21
N VAL A 108 -1.45 2.34 -0.73
CA VAL A 108 -2.52 2.75 -1.64
C VAL A 108 -2.70 1.74 -2.77
N ASN A 109 -1.59 1.34 -3.40
CA ASN A 109 -1.69 0.45 -4.56
C ASN A 109 -0.41 -0.36 -4.75
N SER A 110 -0.58 -1.60 -5.17
CA SER A 110 0.51 -2.49 -5.57
C SER A 110 0.06 -3.32 -6.76
N ALA A 111 0.93 -3.48 -7.74
CA ALA A 111 0.67 -4.31 -8.90
C ALA A 111 1.91 -5.10 -9.31
N VAL A 112 1.67 -6.26 -9.92
CA VAL A 112 2.70 -7.12 -10.52
C VAL A 112 2.23 -7.47 -11.92
N VAL A 113 3.10 -7.26 -12.91
CA VAL A 113 2.80 -7.62 -14.30
C VAL A 113 2.57 -9.12 -14.44
N ALA A 114 1.74 -9.53 -15.39
CA ALA A 114 1.29 -10.92 -15.51
C ALA A 114 2.45 -11.93 -15.53
N ALA A 115 3.52 -11.64 -16.27
CA ALA A 115 4.70 -12.49 -16.40
C ALA A 115 5.47 -12.73 -15.08
N GLU A 116 5.35 -11.83 -14.11
CA GLU A 116 6.06 -11.89 -12.82
C GLU A 116 5.15 -12.31 -11.64
N ARG A 117 3.87 -12.62 -11.91
CA ARG A 117 2.95 -13.09 -10.87
C ARG A 117 3.34 -14.47 -10.34
N ARG A 118 2.91 -14.77 -9.12
CA ARG A 118 3.13 -16.05 -8.41
C ARG A 118 4.59 -16.41 -8.15
N ARG A 119 5.51 -15.44 -8.28
CA ARG A 119 6.95 -15.59 -8.00
C ARG A 119 7.38 -14.87 -6.71
N GLY A 120 6.45 -14.46 -5.86
CA GLY A 120 6.78 -13.79 -4.59
C GLY A 120 6.99 -12.28 -4.69
N LEU A 121 7.01 -11.68 -5.89
CA LEU A 121 7.33 -10.26 -6.09
C LEU A 121 6.41 -9.32 -5.32
N TYR A 122 5.09 -9.58 -5.31
CA TYR A 122 4.16 -8.80 -4.49
C TYR A 122 4.57 -8.75 -3.01
N SER A 123 4.91 -9.92 -2.45
CA SER A 123 5.31 -10.02 -1.04
C SER A 123 6.65 -9.33 -0.77
N ALA A 124 7.60 -9.41 -1.70
CA ALA A 124 8.89 -8.72 -1.59
C ALA A 124 8.72 -7.19 -1.60
N LEU A 125 7.96 -6.65 -2.56
CA LEU A 125 7.62 -5.23 -2.64
C LEU A 125 6.89 -4.74 -1.38
N ALA A 126 5.89 -5.51 -0.93
CA ALA A 126 5.13 -5.16 0.26
C ALA A 126 6.01 -5.12 1.52
N ARG A 127 6.87 -6.13 1.74
CA ARG A 127 7.84 -6.14 2.86
C ARG A 127 8.78 -4.95 2.81
N ARG A 128 9.32 -4.63 1.62
CA ARG A 128 10.22 -3.49 1.47
C ARG A 128 9.53 -2.18 1.85
N LEU A 129 8.29 -1.97 1.39
CA LEU A 129 7.53 -0.78 1.71
C LEU A 129 7.17 -0.70 3.20
N MET A 130 6.75 -1.83 3.81
CA MET A 130 6.45 -1.92 5.25
C MET A 130 7.67 -1.61 6.11
N GLN A 131 8.83 -2.18 5.76
CA GLN A 131 10.08 -1.95 6.46
C GLN A 131 10.46 -0.46 6.41
N GLN A 132 10.42 0.15 5.25
CA GLN A 132 10.76 1.56 5.08
C GLN A 132 9.76 2.50 5.78
N ALA A 133 8.48 2.14 5.82
CA ALA A 133 7.51 2.87 6.61
C ALA A 133 7.83 2.78 8.13
N ALA A 134 8.24 1.60 8.61
CA ALA A 134 8.67 1.44 10.00
C ALA A 134 9.94 2.23 10.33
N GLU A 135 10.94 2.19 9.45
CA GLU A 135 12.19 2.97 9.56
C GLU A 135 11.93 4.49 9.55
N ALA A 136 10.92 4.95 8.80
CA ALA A 136 10.47 6.34 8.81
C ALA A 136 9.68 6.72 10.06
N GLY A 137 9.43 5.79 11.00
CA GLY A 137 8.77 6.05 12.27
C GLY A 137 7.25 5.82 12.29
N PHE A 138 6.67 5.28 11.22
CA PHE A 138 5.24 4.95 11.22
C PHE A 138 4.93 3.80 12.18
N GLN A 139 3.88 3.97 12.97
CA GLN A 139 3.47 3.05 14.02
C GLN A 139 2.46 2.00 13.54
N GLN A 140 1.89 2.22 12.37
CA GLN A 140 0.91 1.35 11.74
C GLN A 140 1.02 1.45 10.23
N VAL A 141 0.99 0.31 9.55
CA VAL A 141 0.82 0.22 8.09
C VAL A 141 -0.54 -0.38 7.82
N GLN A 142 -1.35 0.29 7.01
CA GLN A 142 -2.71 -0.09 6.71
C GLN A 142 -2.91 -0.28 5.20
N SER A 143 -3.82 -1.13 4.83
CA SER A 143 -4.34 -1.25 3.47
C SER A 143 -5.80 -1.72 3.50
N VAL A 144 -6.54 -1.43 2.43
CA VAL A 144 -7.90 -1.92 2.23
C VAL A 144 -7.97 -2.72 0.93
N HIS A 145 -8.79 -3.75 0.92
CA HIS A 145 -8.96 -4.63 -0.24
C HIS A 145 -10.41 -5.06 -0.35
N ASN A 146 -10.91 -5.17 -1.58
CA ASN A 146 -12.23 -5.74 -1.81
C ASN A 146 -12.33 -7.12 -1.13
N VAL A 147 -13.45 -7.38 -0.45
CA VAL A 147 -13.69 -8.63 0.32
C VAL A 147 -13.57 -9.89 -0.55
N ALA A 148 -13.81 -9.79 -1.85
CA ALA A 148 -13.67 -10.90 -2.79
C ALA A 148 -12.21 -11.14 -3.25
N ASN A 149 -11.28 -10.23 -2.95
CA ASN A 149 -9.87 -10.38 -3.35
C ASN A 149 -9.09 -11.28 -2.39
N ASN A 150 -9.49 -12.55 -2.32
CA ASN A 150 -8.90 -13.54 -1.43
C ASN A 150 -7.38 -13.66 -1.58
N ALA A 151 -6.87 -13.58 -2.80
CA ALA A 151 -5.43 -13.74 -3.07
C ALA A 151 -4.60 -12.69 -2.35
N ILE A 152 -5.01 -11.43 -2.39
CA ILE A 152 -4.31 -10.33 -1.72
C ILE A 152 -4.52 -10.37 -0.21
N ILE A 153 -5.74 -10.68 0.26
CA ILE A 153 -6.02 -10.81 1.70
C ILE A 153 -5.13 -11.89 2.31
N ILE A 154 -5.06 -13.08 1.69
CA ILE A 154 -4.19 -14.18 2.15
C ILE A 154 -2.72 -13.76 2.14
N ALA A 155 -2.26 -13.09 1.08
CA ALA A 155 -0.87 -12.60 1.00
C ALA A 155 -0.54 -11.62 2.13
N LYS A 156 -1.46 -10.69 2.44
CA LYS A 156 -1.31 -9.73 3.55
C LYS A 156 -1.29 -10.42 4.91
N LEU A 157 -2.18 -11.38 5.16
CA LEU A 157 -2.18 -12.16 6.40
C LEU A 157 -0.86 -12.91 6.58
N LYS A 158 -0.31 -13.53 5.53
CA LYS A 158 1.01 -14.17 5.54
C LYS A 158 2.17 -13.18 5.79
N LEU A 159 1.99 -11.90 5.45
CA LEU A 159 2.94 -10.83 5.77
C LEU A 159 2.80 -10.30 7.20
N GLY A 160 1.89 -10.85 7.99
CA GLY A 160 1.66 -10.47 9.38
C GLY A 160 0.65 -9.35 9.57
N PHE A 161 -0.12 -8.98 8.56
CA PHE A 161 -1.29 -8.13 8.76
C PHE A 161 -2.37 -8.87 9.55
N MET A 162 -3.23 -8.12 10.20
CA MET A 162 -4.46 -8.62 10.80
C MET A 162 -5.66 -7.83 10.26
N VAL A 163 -6.82 -8.46 10.23
CA VAL A 163 -8.08 -7.77 9.93
C VAL A 163 -8.39 -6.81 11.07
N THR A 164 -8.63 -5.54 10.75
CA THR A 164 -8.90 -4.48 11.74
C THR A 164 -10.19 -3.73 11.46
N GLY A 165 -10.92 -4.07 10.42
CA GLY A 165 -12.20 -3.47 10.13
C GLY A 165 -12.79 -3.89 8.79
N LEU A 166 -14.01 -3.45 8.60
CA LEU A 166 -14.75 -3.50 7.34
C LEU A 166 -15.15 -2.07 6.99
N GLU A 167 -15.13 -1.77 5.71
CA GLU A 167 -15.48 -0.47 5.17
C GLU A 167 -16.40 -0.65 3.96
N GLN A 168 -17.39 0.20 3.82
CA GLN A 168 -18.20 0.28 2.63
C GLN A 168 -17.81 1.52 1.84
N SER A 169 -17.37 1.32 0.61
CA SER A 169 -16.98 2.38 -0.32
C SER A 169 -17.98 2.46 -1.47
N ASP A 170 -18.36 3.67 -1.83
CA ASP A 170 -19.17 3.93 -3.04
C ASP A 170 -18.40 3.61 -4.33
N THR A 171 -17.07 3.73 -4.28
CA THR A 171 -16.18 3.51 -5.42
C THR A 171 -15.76 2.04 -5.58
N PHE A 172 -15.46 1.35 -4.45
CA PHE A 172 -14.84 0.02 -4.46
C PHE A 172 -15.70 -1.08 -3.85
N GLY A 173 -16.91 -0.74 -3.35
CA GLY A 173 -17.80 -1.70 -2.68
C GLY A 173 -17.31 -2.06 -1.28
N SER A 174 -17.58 -3.29 -0.85
CA SER A 174 -17.20 -3.77 0.48
C SER A 174 -15.71 -4.07 0.57
N LEU A 175 -15.04 -3.49 1.55
CA LEU A 175 -13.61 -3.56 1.76
C LEU A 175 -13.27 -4.17 3.11
N VAL A 176 -12.22 -5.00 3.13
CA VAL A 176 -11.55 -5.46 4.35
C VAL A 176 -10.39 -4.53 4.62
N GLN A 177 -10.36 -3.97 5.83
CA GLN A 177 -9.23 -3.20 6.33
C GLN A 177 -8.23 -4.13 7.02
N LEU A 178 -6.98 -4.04 6.63
CA LEU A 178 -5.86 -4.83 7.14
C LEU A 178 -4.80 -3.90 7.71
N SER A 179 -4.28 -4.22 8.91
CA SER A 179 -3.24 -3.45 9.58
C SER A 179 -2.06 -4.30 9.99
N TRP A 180 -0.87 -3.75 9.86
CA TRP A 180 0.38 -4.29 10.37
C TRP A 180 1.01 -3.29 11.34
N TYR A 181 1.55 -3.79 12.44
CA TYR A 181 2.17 -3.00 13.49
C TYR A 181 3.64 -3.38 13.63
N PRO A 182 4.59 -2.45 13.39
CA PRO A 182 6.04 -2.70 13.54
C PRO A 182 6.40 -3.07 14.98
N HIS A 183 5.78 -2.42 15.97
CA HIS A 183 6.10 -2.62 17.36
C HIS A 183 5.33 -3.81 17.97
N PRO A 184 6.02 -4.83 18.54
CA PRO A 184 5.38 -6.05 19.07
C PRO A 184 4.32 -5.80 20.14
N GLN A 185 4.54 -4.87 21.07
CA GLN A 185 3.55 -4.54 22.11
C GLN A 185 2.29 -3.91 21.51
N ARG A 186 2.46 -3.04 20.49
CA ARG A 186 1.32 -2.44 19.80
C ARG A 186 0.52 -3.48 19.04
N ARG A 187 1.19 -4.44 18.42
CA ARG A 187 0.58 -5.61 17.80
C ARG A 187 -0.21 -6.44 18.83
N ALA A 188 0.42 -6.78 19.97
CA ALA A 188 -0.20 -7.56 21.04
C ALA A 188 -1.42 -6.82 21.63
N LEU A 189 -1.35 -5.50 21.80
CA LEU A 189 -2.49 -4.68 22.24
C LEU A 189 -3.63 -4.75 21.25
N ALA A 190 -3.35 -4.63 19.92
CA ALA A 190 -4.37 -4.72 18.89
C ALA A 190 -5.04 -6.11 18.87
N GLU A 191 -4.26 -7.19 18.99
CA GLU A 191 -4.76 -8.57 19.08
C GLU A 191 -5.64 -8.78 20.32
N THR A 192 -5.26 -8.19 21.46
CA THR A 192 -6.04 -8.25 22.70
C THR A 192 -7.37 -7.50 22.53
N ARG A 193 -7.35 -6.30 21.96
CA ARG A 193 -8.56 -5.50 21.70
C ARG A 193 -9.49 -6.15 20.68
N ALA A 194 -8.96 -6.92 19.73
CA ALA A 194 -9.73 -7.70 18.77
C ALA A 194 -10.23 -9.04 19.32
N GLY A 195 -9.95 -9.36 20.59
CA GLY A 195 -10.35 -10.65 21.20
C GLY A 195 -9.56 -11.86 20.70
N GLN A 196 -8.49 -11.67 19.95
CA GLN A 196 -7.65 -12.74 19.39
C GLN A 196 -6.62 -13.26 20.42
N ARG A 197 -6.39 -12.49 21.48
CA ARG A 197 -5.40 -12.79 22.51
C ARG A 197 -5.90 -12.34 23.87
N ARG A 198 -5.64 -13.15 24.90
CA ARG A 198 -5.85 -12.71 26.28
C ARG A 198 -4.74 -11.74 26.70
N PRO A 199 -5.07 -10.66 27.47
CA PRO A 199 -4.06 -9.76 28.00
C PRO A 199 -3.13 -10.51 28.96
N ALA A 200 -1.82 -10.34 28.78
CA ALA A 200 -0.79 -10.94 29.63
C ALA A 200 0.37 -9.96 29.81
N GLY A 201 1.11 -10.07 30.92
CA GLY A 201 2.30 -9.29 31.21
C GLY A 201 2.11 -7.79 31.01
N ASP A 202 2.96 -7.18 30.19
CA ASP A 202 2.94 -5.73 29.94
C ASP A 202 1.62 -5.24 29.34
N ILE A 203 0.90 -6.08 28.60
CA ILE A 203 -0.39 -5.68 28.01
C ILE A 203 -1.44 -5.47 29.09
N ARG A 204 -1.45 -6.29 30.16
CA ARG A 204 -2.34 -6.07 31.32
C ARG A 204 -2.07 -4.72 31.95
N ARG A 205 -0.78 -4.40 32.18
CA ARG A 205 -0.34 -3.11 32.73
C ARG A 205 -0.78 -1.93 31.84
N LEU A 206 -0.56 -2.02 30.52
CA LEU A 206 -0.99 -1.00 29.56
C LEU A 206 -2.51 -0.81 29.54
N LEU A 207 -3.28 -1.83 29.84
CA LEU A 207 -4.75 -1.78 29.92
C LEU A 207 -5.27 -1.34 31.29
N GLY A 208 -4.39 -1.17 32.29
CA GLY A 208 -4.79 -0.80 33.64
C GLY A 208 -5.56 -1.90 34.38
N ILE A 209 -5.37 -3.16 33.99
CA ILE A 209 -6.05 -4.33 34.60
C ILE A 209 -5.14 -5.15 35.52
N ASP A 210 -3.99 -4.59 35.91
CA ASP A 210 -3.14 -5.16 36.96
C ASP A 210 -3.73 -4.76 38.32
N GLY A 211 -4.53 -5.63 38.93
CA GLY A 211 -5.07 -5.36 40.27
C GLY A 211 -6.40 -6.07 40.59
N GLY A 212 -6.98 -6.79 39.70
CA GLY A 212 -8.03 -7.76 40.03
C GLY A 212 -7.36 -9.05 40.58
N SER A 213 -7.18 -9.14 41.90
CA SER A 213 -7.03 -10.41 42.57
C SER A 213 -8.20 -11.32 42.18
N GLU A 214 -7.91 -12.56 41.88
CA GLU A 214 -8.81 -13.70 41.66
C GLU A 214 -10.06 -13.68 42.52
#